data_4df4367a491972d20b468f9c73a733db
#
_entry.id   4df4367a491972d20b468f9c73a733db
#
_cell.length_a   1.000
_cell.length_b   1.000
_cell.length_c   1.000
_cell.angle_alpha   90.00
_cell.angle_beta   90.00
_cell.angle_gamma   90.00
#
_symmetry.space_group_name_H-M   'P 1'
#
loop_
_entity.id
_entity.type
_entity.pdbx_description
1 polymer ?
#
loop_
_entity_poly.entity_id
_entity_poly.type
_entity_poly.pdbx_seq_one_letter_code
_entity_poly.pdbx_strand_id
1 'polypeptide(L)'
;MFIRCAFFKGSIKPGMEEAFHAHWRDHVMPHWRAFPHLLELRVLRDVDSDDNESRFPLVMAMKFATRDHIAAALASDTRWASKAASKPLIEMLDGHVIHTVFAADQFDPMG
;
A
#
# COMPACT_ATOMS: atom_id res chain seq x y z
N MET A 1 8.22 15.61 5.09
CA MET A 1 7.72 14.56 4.20
C MET A 1 6.59 13.80 4.87
N PHE A 2 5.72 13.23 4.07
CA PHE A 2 4.60 12.44 4.55
C PHE A 2 4.54 11.13 3.80
N ILE A 3 4.17 10.07 4.51
CA ILE A 3 4.01 8.75 3.90
C ILE A 3 2.59 8.27 4.16
N ARG A 4 1.85 8.02 3.08
CA ARG A 4 0.52 7.43 3.15
C ARG A 4 0.66 5.93 2.91
N CYS A 5 0.21 5.15 3.88
CA CYS A 5 0.25 3.70 3.79
C CYS A 5 -1.15 3.12 3.65
N ALA A 6 -1.24 2.07 2.85
CA ALA A 6 -2.37 1.16 2.85
C ALA A 6 -1.90 -0.16 3.45
N PHE A 7 -2.42 -0.50 4.62
CA PHE A 7 -2.11 -1.75 5.31
C PHE A 7 -3.18 -2.78 4.98
N PHE A 8 -2.80 -3.83 4.28
CA PHE A 8 -3.67 -4.99 4.09
C PHE A 8 -3.46 -5.90 5.29
N LYS A 9 -4.34 -5.79 6.26
CA LYS A 9 -4.22 -6.51 7.54
C LYS A 9 -5.05 -7.77 7.51
N GLY A 10 -4.44 -8.90 7.85
CA GLY A 10 -5.12 -10.19 7.91
C GLY A 10 -4.32 -11.29 7.24
N SER A 11 -5.01 -12.24 6.65
CA SER A 11 -4.40 -13.37 5.97
C SER A 11 -4.92 -13.48 4.55
N ILE A 12 -4.04 -13.82 3.61
CA ILE A 12 -4.48 -14.19 2.28
C ILE A 12 -5.23 -15.51 2.39
N LYS A 13 -6.37 -15.62 1.74
CA LYS A 13 -7.17 -16.85 1.77
C LYS A 13 -6.37 -18.04 1.26
N PRO A 14 -6.55 -19.24 1.84
CA PRO A 14 -5.77 -20.40 1.46
C PRO A 14 -5.80 -20.67 -0.06
N GLY A 15 -4.64 -20.93 -0.62
CA GLY A 15 -4.49 -21.22 -2.05
C GLY A 15 -4.49 -20.00 -2.94
N MET A 16 -4.62 -18.78 -2.40
CA MET A 16 -4.71 -17.54 -3.18
C MET A 16 -3.44 -16.67 -3.12
N GLU A 17 -2.38 -17.12 -2.45
CA GLU A 17 -1.17 -16.33 -2.25
C GLU A 17 -0.55 -15.89 -3.58
N GLU A 18 -0.40 -16.83 -4.51
CA GLU A 18 0.20 -16.54 -5.82
C GLU A 18 -0.66 -15.58 -6.63
N ALA A 19 -1.97 -15.82 -6.67
CA ALA A 19 -2.92 -14.96 -7.38
C ALA A 19 -2.98 -13.56 -6.77
N PHE A 20 -2.94 -13.44 -5.45
CA PHE A 20 -2.93 -12.16 -4.74
C PHE A 20 -1.71 -11.33 -5.13
N HIS A 21 -0.53 -11.89 -5.04
CA HIS A 21 0.71 -11.17 -5.35
C HIS A 21 0.84 -10.86 -6.85
N ALA A 22 0.41 -11.75 -7.72
CA ALA A 22 0.38 -11.48 -9.15
C ALA A 22 -0.58 -10.33 -9.48
N HIS A 23 -1.74 -10.29 -8.84
CA HIS A 23 -2.75 -9.28 -9.12
C HIS A 23 -2.27 -7.87 -8.74
N TRP A 24 -1.72 -7.68 -7.53
CA TRP A 24 -1.27 -6.34 -7.16
C TRP A 24 -0.11 -5.88 -8.04
N ARG A 25 0.80 -6.78 -8.37
CA ARG A 25 1.97 -6.45 -9.18
C ARG A 25 1.58 -6.07 -10.62
N ASP A 26 0.68 -6.82 -11.21
CA ASP A 26 0.36 -6.68 -12.63
C ASP A 26 -0.78 -5.67 -12.88
N HIS A 27 -1.73 -5.54 -11.96
CA HIS A 27 -2.97 -4.78 -12.19
C HIS A 27 -3.18 -3.59 -11.26
N VAL A 28 -2.52 -3.52 -10.12
CA VAL A 28 -2.72 -2.44 -9.15
C VAL A 28 -1.52 -1.49 -9.09
N MET A 29 -0.32 -2.03 -9.02
CA MET A 29 0.90 -1.26 -8.91
C MET A 29 1.09 -0.24 -10.05
N PRO A 30 0.71 -0.53 -11.30
CA PRO A 30 0.76 0.50 -12.34
C PRO A 30 -0.06 1.74 -12.03
N HIS A 31 -1.21 1.58 -11.38
CA HIS A 31 -2.03 2.72 -10.93
C HIS A 31 -1.37 3.44 -9.75
N TRP A 32 -0.81 2.71 -8.79
CA TRP A 32 -0.09 3.33 -7.67
C TRP A 32 1.06 4.21 -8.17
N ARG A 33 1.83 3.73 -9.16
CA ARG A 33 2.93 4.48 -9.73
C ARG A 33 2.51 5.77 -10.45
N ALA A 34 1.27 5.85 -10.85
CA ALA A 34 0.74 6.98 -11.61
C ALA A 34 0.11 8.06 -10.73
N PHE A 35 0.10 7.92 -9.40
CA PHE A 35 -0.47 8.93 -8.52
C PHE A 35 0.25 10.27 -8.69
N PRO A 36 -0.52 11.38 -8.83
CA PRO A 36 0.08 12.72 -8.94
C PRO A 36 0.92 13.05 -7.71
N HIS A 37 2.01 13.76 -7.90
CA HIS A 37 2.93 14.23 -6.85
C HIS A 37 3.66 13.13 -6.08
N LEU A 38 3.56 11.90 -6.51
CA LEU A 38 4.23 10.78 -5.86
C LEU A 38 5.75 10.93 -5.98
N LEU A 39 6.46 10.90 -4.85
CA LEU A 39 7.93 10.98 -4.83
C LEU A 39 8.57 9.60 -4.78
N GLU A 40 7.96 8.67 -4.07
CA GLU A 40 8.49 7.32 -3.90
C GLU A 40 7.34 6.36 -3.61
N LEU A 41 7.43 5.17 -4.16
CA LEU A 41 6.50 4.08 -3.89
C LEU A 41 7.29 2.89 -3.36
N ARG A 42 6.88 2.37 -2.22
CA ARG A 42 7.39 1.11 -1.69
C ARG A 42 6.24 0.16 -1.48
N VAL A 43 6.47 -1.09 -1.85
CA VAL A 43 5.54 -2.18 -1.57
C VAL A 43 6.25 -3.17 -0.66
N LEU A 44 5.67 -3.41 0.49
CA LEU A 44 6.26 -4.24 1.53
C LEU A 44 5.42 -5.51 1.68
N ARG A 45 6.09 -6.62 1.87
CA ARG A 45 5.45 -7.90 2.17
C ARG A 45 6.03 -8.42 3.47
N ASP A 46 5.19 -8.89 4.38
CA ASP A 46 5.71 -9.44 5.62
C ASP A 46 6.45 -10.75 5.36
N VAL A 47 7.61 -10.88 5.95
CA VAL A 47 8.46 -12.06 5.85
C VAL A 47 8.54 -12.76 7.20
N ASP A 48 8.55 -11.96 8.26
CA ASP A 48 8.70 -12.44 9.62
C ASP A 48 8.01 -11.47 10.57
N SER A 49 7.43 -12.00 11.64
CA SER A 49 6.78 -11.20 12.67
C SER A 49 6.84 -11.97 13.99
N ASP A 50 7.04 -11.25 15.09
CA ASP A 50 6.93 -11.81 16.43
C ASP A 50 5.48 -11.89 16.93
N ASP A 51 4.55 -11.39 16.14
CA ASP A 51 3.11 -11.46 16.41
C ASP A 51 2.37 -12.09 15.23
N ASN A 52 2.04 -13.37 15.34
CA ASN A 52 1.35 -14.10 14.28
C ASN A 52 -0.13 -13.72 14.13
N GLU A 53 -0.69 -12.99 15.10
CA GLU A 53 -2.08 -12.53 15.02
C GLU A 53 -2.21 -11.21 14.27
N SER A 54 -1.10 -10.46 14.13
CA SER A 54 -1.07 -9.18 13.41
C SER A 54 -0.25 -9.32 12.14
N ARG A 55 -0.86 -9.88 11.10
CA ARG A 55 -0.18 -10.08 9.83
C ARG A 55 -0.53 -8.98 8.84
N PHE A 56 0.48 -8.63 8.02
CA PHE A 56 0.37 -7.62 6.96
C PHE A 56 0.98 -8.20 5.67
N PRO A 57 0.21 -9.02 4.93
CA PRO A 57 0.75 -9.63 3.72
C PRO A 57 1.14 -8.62 2.65
N LEU A 58 0.60 -7.41 2.73
CA LEU A 58 0.93 -6.34 1.80
C LEU A 58 0.79 -4.99 2.50
N VAL A 59 1.80 -4.13 2.33
CA VAL A 59 1.74 -2.72 2.72
C VAL A 59 2.20 -1.90 1.54
N MET A 60 1.38 -0.96 1.11
CA MET A 60 1.74 0.02 0.08
C MET A 60 2.09 1.34 0.78
N ALA A 61 3.25 1.89 0.50
CA ALA A 61 3.73 3.13 1.10
C ALA A 61 4.07 4.15 0.03
N MET A 62 3.36 5.28 0.04
CA MET A 62 3.54 6.38 -0.90
C MET A 62 4.10 7.61 -0.19
N LYS A 63 5.20 8.14 -0.69
CA LYS A 63 5.84 9.33 -0.14
C LYS A 63 5.43 10.58 -0.91
N PHE A 64 5.07 11.63 -0.18
CA PHE A 64 4.69 12.93 -0.71
C PHE A 64 5.41 14.04 0.04
N ALA A 65 5.62 15.18 -0.64
CA ALA A 65 6.27 16.33 -0.02
C ALA A 65 5.35 17.02 0.99
N THR A 66 4.06 17.13 0.69
CA THR A 66 3.08 17.86 1.50
C THR A 66 1.77 17.09 1.64
N ARG A 67 0.98 17.47 2.65
CA ARG A 67 -0.37 16.93 2.80
C ARG A 67 -1.30 17.38 1.69
N ASP A 68 -1.10 18.57 1.14
CA ASP A 68 -1.87 19.07 -0.01
C ASP A 68 -1.65 18.20 -1.24
N HIS A 69 -0.43 17.70 -1.45
CA HIS A 69 -0.14 16.76 -2.53
C HIS A 69 -0.85 15.43 -2.34
N ILE A 70 -0.99 14.96 -1.10
CA ILE A 70 -1.79 13.76 -0.80
C ILE A 70 -3.26 14.03 -1.16
N ALA A 71 -3.81 15.15 -0.74
CA ALA A 71 -5.19 15.50 -1.05
C ALA A 71 -5.44 15.56 -2.56
N ALA A 72 -4.52 16.16 -3.32
CA ALA A 72 -4.60 16.22 -4.78
C ALA A 72 -4.55 14.81 -5.40
N ALA A 73 -3.67 13.96 -4.92
CA ALA A 73 -3.55 12.58 -5.38
C ALA A 73 -4.83 11.78 -5.13
N LEU A 74 -5.42 11.94 -3.94
CA LEU A 74 -6.66 11.25 -3.57
C LEU A 74 -7.89 11.76 -4.33
N ALA A 75 -7.84 12.97 -4.86
CA ALA A 75 -8.91 13.54 -5.69
C ALA A 75 -8.75 13.20 -7.18
N SER A 76 -7.68 12.52 -7.57
CA SER A 76 -7.38 12.22 -8.97
C SER A 76 -8.17 11.02 -9.49
N ASP A 77 -8.32 10.95 -10.81
CA ASP A 77 -8.93 9.80 -11.47
C ASP A 77 -8.11 8.52 -11.23
N THR A 78 -6.81 8.65 -11.09
CA THR A 78 -5.90 7.54 -10.81
C THR A 78 -6.27 6.83 -9.50
N ARG A 79 -6.70 7.59 -8.49
CA ARG A 79 -7.15 7.00 -7.23
C ARG A 79 -8.35 6.08 -7.44
N TRP A 80 -9.32 6.51 -8.23
CA TRP A 80 -10.52 5.71 -8.49
C TRP A 80 -10.20 4.46 -9.31
N ALA A 81 -9.30 4.58 -10.29
CA ALA A 81 -8.82 3.43 -11.06
C ALA A 81 -8.08 2.43 -10.16
N SER A 82 -7.23 2.94 -9.25
CA SER A 82 -6.52 2.12 -8.26
C SER A 82 -7.50 1.39 -7.33
N LYS A 83 -8.51 2.10 -6.84
CA LYS A 83 -9.52 1.52 -5.96
C LYS A 83 -10.28 0.38 -6.65
N ALA A 84 -10.69 0.59 -7.89
CA ALA A 84 -11.37 -0.45 -8.66
C ALA A 84 -10.46 -1.66 -8.90
N ALA A 85 -9.20 -1.42 -9.26
CA ALA A 85 -8.22 -2.47 -9.50
C ALA A 85 -7.87 -3.26 -8.22
N SER A 86 -7.99 -2.64 -7.05
CA SER A 86 -7.68 -3.27 -5.76
C SER A 86 -8.80 -4.17 -5.23
N LYS A 87 -10.00 -4.07 -5.77
CA LYS A 87 -11.13 -4.85 -5.27
C LYS A 87 -10.88 -6.36 -5.23
N PRO A 88 -10.30 -6.99 -6.26
CA PRO A 88 -9.97 -8.42 -6.19
C PRO A 88 -8.98 -8.77 -5.09
N LEU A 89 -8.06 -7.87 -4.71
CA LEU A 89 -7.15 -8.09 -3.60
C LEU A 89 -7.91 -8.24 -2.28
N ILE A 90 -8.89 -7.37 -2.06
CA ILE A 90 -9.70 -7.38 -0.84
C ILE A 90 -10.53 -8.66 -0.79
N GLU A 91 -11.01 -9.13 -1.92
CA GLU A 91 -11.78 -10.37 -2.03
C GLU A 91 -10.92 -11.62 -1.71
N MET A 92 -9.63 -11.56 -2.00
CA MET A 92 -8.68 -12.63 -1.69
C MET A 92 -8.12 -12.56 -0.27
N LEU A 93 -8.45 -11.51 0.48
CA LEU A 93 -7.94 -11.27 1.82
C LEU A 93 -9.02 -11.60 2.85
N ASP A 94 -8.66 -12.37 3.86
CA ASP A 94 -9.45 -12.52 5.07
C ASP A 94 -8.96 -11.47 6.07
N GLY A 95 -9.54 -10.28 5.97
CA GLY A 95 -9.11 -9.11 6.72
C GLY A 95 -9.66 -7.83 6.12
N HIS A 96 -8.90 -6.75 6.27
CA HIS A 96 -9.33 -5.43 5.82
C HIS A 96 -8.14 -4.53 5.53
N VAL A 97 -8.42 -3.37 4.89
CA VAL A 97 -7.39 -2.39 4.54
C VAL A 97 -7.54 -1.17 5.45
N ILE A 98 -6.41 -0.73 6.01
CA ILE A 98 -6.33 0.47 6.85
C ILE A 98 -5.45 1.48 6.14
N HIS A 99 -5.91 2.72 6.02
CA HIS A 99 -5.12 3.81 5.46
C HIS A 99 -4.65 4.74 6.57
N THR A 100 -3.35 5.03 6.60
CA THR A 100 -2.75 5.91 7.60
C THR A 100 -1.76 6.84 6.93
N VAL A 101 -1.74 8.09 7.36
CA VAL A 101 -0.74 9.07 6.92
C VAL A 101 0.22 9.33 8.09
N PHE A 102 1.50 9.15 7.83
CA PHE A 102 2.57 9.40 8.79
C PHE A 102 3.34 10.66 8.40
N ALA A 103 3.69 11.49 9.38
CA ALA A 103 4.78 12.44 9.20
C ALA A 103 6.08 11.64 9.25
N ALA A 104 6.97 11.87 8.29
CA ALA A 104 8.19 11.09 8.17
C ALA A 104 9.41 11.97 8.38
N ASP A 105 10.23 11.61 9.34
CA ASP A 105 11.52 12.22 9.59
C ASP A 105 12.61 11.25 9.13
N GLN A 106 13.62 11.81 8.46
CA GLN A 106 14.72 11.00 7.94
C GLN A 106 16.02 11.40 8.64
N PHE A 107 16.75 10.39 9.09
CA PHE A 107 18.03 10.59 9.76
C PHE A 107 19.09 9.75 9.05
N ASP A 108 20.26 10.33 8.87
CA ASP A 108 21.39 9.58 8.32
C ASP A 108 21.96 8.65 9.38
N PRO A 109 22.32 7.41 9.01
CA PRO A 109 22.95 6.49 9.95
C PRO A 109 24.33 7.02 10.36
N MET A 110 24.74 6.68 11.57
CA MET A 110 26.03 7.12 12.13
C MET A 110 27.20 6.24 11.74
N GLY A 111 26.95 5.06 11.24
CA GLY A 111 28.03 4.14 10.98
C GLY A 111 27.97 3.37 9.69
#